data_176d08964298397a59068b64f62138d0
#
_entry.id   176d08964298397a59068b64f62138d0
#
_cell.length_a   1.000
_cell.length_b   1.000
_cell.length_c   1.000
_cell.angle_alpha   90.00
_cell.angle_beta   90.00
_cell.angle_gamma   90.00
#
_symmetry.space_group_name_H-M   'P 1'
#
loop_
_entity.id
_entity.type
_entity.pdbx_description
1 polymer ?
#
loop_
_entity_poly.entity_id
_entity_poly.type
_entity_poly.pdbx_seq_one_letter_code
_entity_poly.pdbx_strand_id
1 'polypeptide(L)'
;MERYRRIDQTRPSGTRICETRPNGGKVQRNLKRNGENMNLQISNALTLLHHHLGDNLLAVHLFGSAVSGGLKPASDIDLLVTVRTPLSDSIRKALMTDLLRLSAWPATAHLRPLEVTLLVHDAVRPWRYRPMRELQFGEWLRDELQAGRFEPAMADHDLAILLSKARQHAISLLGPPAAELFEPVPEADMIHALHDTAAQWNGPDDWLGDECNVVLALARIWLTLSSGEIAAKDVAADWLLERLPPEHRPLLETARDVYLGQARDDLAQRPQALAAFIGYARRQIERLRSESANR
;
A
#
# COMPACT_ATOMS: atom_id res chain seq x y z
N MET A 1 -15.29 6.76 4.63
CA MET A 1 -14.49 7.95 5.01
C MET A 1 -13.74 7.70 6.30
N GLU A 2 -12.88 6.67 6.40
CA GLU A 2 -12.15 6.38 7.67
C GLU A 2 -10.99 5.40 7.41
N ARG A 3 -10.11 5.71 6.45
CA ARG A 3 -8.99 4.81 6.13
C ARG A 3 -7.72 5.04 6.94
N TYR A 4 -7.61 6.15 7.68
CA TYR A 4 -6.36 6.53 8.35
C TYR A 4 -6.61 7.18 9.72
N ARG A 5 -7.17 6.44 10.68
CA ARG A 5 -7.23 6.92 12.07
C ARG A 5 -6.46 6.01 13.02
N ARG A 6 -5.36 6.60 13.52
CA ARG A 6 -4.63 6.37 14.76
C ARG A 6 -3.76 5.12 14.86
N ILE A 7 -2.48 5.38 14.80
CA ILE A 7 -1.51 4.68 15.66
C ILE A 7 -0.96 5.72 16.62
N ASP A 8 -1.39 5.63 17.88
CA ASP A 8 -0.81 6.40 18.99
C ASP A 8 0.58 5.85 19.28
N GLN A 9 1.63 6.61 18.89
CA GLN A 9 3.01 6.23 19.13
C GLN A 9 3.50 6.82 20.44
N THR A 10 3.21 6.18 21.56
CA THR A 10 4.04 6.36 22.77
C THR A 10 5.31 5.53 22.63
N ARG A 11 6.41 6.21 22.29
CA ARG A 11 7.75 5.61 22.20
C ARG A 11 8.41 5.48 23.57
N PRO A 12 9.09 4.37 23.89
CA PRO A 12 10.14 4.36 24.90
C PRO A 12 11.42 4.97 24.30
N SER A 13 11.95 5.97 24.99
CA SER A 13 13.24 6.60 24.72
C SER A 13 14.38 5.67 25.11
N GLY A 14 15.35 5.51 24.22
CA GLY A 14 16.71 5.13 24.59
C GLY A 14 17.25 3.86 23.97
N THR A 15 18.02 3.99 22.88
CA THR A 15 19.09 3.03 22.56
C THR A 15 20.25 3.76 21.90
N ARG A 16 21.44 3.61 22.52
CA ARG A 16 22.71 4.14 22.04
C ARG A 16 23.08 3.54 20.69
N ILE A 17 23.49 4.40 19.77
CA ILE A 17 24.03 4.00 18.48
C ILE A 17 25.48 3.55 18.68
N CYS A 18 25.78 2.30 18.40
CA CYS A 18 27.14 1.79 18.24
C CYS A 18 27.42 1.78 16.73
N GLU A 19 28.28 2.69 16.28
CA GLU A 19 28.77 2.70 14.90
C GLU A 19 29.70 1.52 14.65
N THR A 20 29.24 0.51 13.91
CA THR A 20 30.12 -0.48 13.29
C THR A 20 29.76 -0.61 11.82
N ARG A 21 30.73 -0.34 10.93
CA ARG A 21 30.63 -0.57 9.47
C ARG A 21 30.18 -2.01 9.21
N PRO A 22 29.15 -2.22 8.39
CA PRO A 22 28.64 -3.57 8.13
C PRO A 22 29.65 -4.37 7.28
N ASN A 23 30.05 -5.52 7.80
CA ASN A 23 30.88 -6.51 7.11
C ASN A 23 30.03 -7.15 5.98
N GLY A 24 30.44 -7.08 4.71
CA GLY A 24 29.66 -7.50 3.54
C GLY A 24 29.07 -8.92 3.63
N GLY A 25 29.72 -9.84 4.35
CA GLY A 25 29.18 -11.17 4.59
C GLY A 25 28.01 -11.25 5.60
N LYS A 26 27.81 -10.21 6.44
CA LYS A 26 26.62 -10.10 7.31
C LYS A 26 25.40 -9.58 6.51
N VAL A 27 25.64 -8.64 5.59
CA VAL A 27 24.59 -8.07 4.74
C VAL A 27 23.98 -9.14 3.83
N GLN A 28 24.81 -9.92 3.13
CA GLN A 28 24.31 -11.01 2.27
C GLN A 28 23.57 -12.11 3.05
N ARG A 29 24.04 -12.49 4.25
CA ARG A 29 23.33 -13.44 5.10
C ARG A 29 21.98 -12.91 5.59
N ASN A 30 21.89 -11.62 5.93
CA ASN A 30 20.64 -10.99 6.34
C ASN A 30 19.63 -10.88 5.18
N LEU A 31 20.08 -10.55 3.96
CA LEU A 31 19.21 -10.49 2.77
C LEU A 31 18.65 -11.87 2.41
N LYS A 32 19.49 -12.92 2.45
CA LYS A 32 19.04 -14.30 2.20
C LYS A 32 18.02 -14.76 3.26
N ARG A 33 18.29 -14.51 4.54
CA ARG A 33 17.40 -14.85 5.66
C ARG A 33 16.07 -14.08 5.62
N ASN A 34 16.09 -12.79 5.20
CA ASN A 34 14.86 -12.02 5.02
C ASN A 34 14.02 -12.57 3.87
N GLY A 35 14.63 -13.01 2.78
CA GLY A 35 13.94 -13.70 1.68
C GLY A 35 13.32 -15.04 2.11
N GLU A 36 14.03 -15.84 2.90
CA GLU A 36 13.52 -17.10 3.44
C GLU A 36 12.33 -16.87 4.40
N ASN A 37 12.42 -15.89 5.29
CA ASN A 37 11.34 -15.53 6.22
C ASN A 37 10.11 -15.00 5.49
N MET A 38 10.29 -14.16 4.48
CA MET A 38 9.20 -13.68 3.64
C MET A 38 8.48 -14.83 2.93
N ASN A 39 9.23 -15.75 2.34
CA ASN A 39 8.65 -16.92 1.66
C ASN A 39 7.86 -17.81 2.63
N LEU A 40 8.36 -17.97 3.85
CA LEU A 40 7.65 -18.72 4.91
C LEU A 40 6.37 -17.98 5.32
N GLN A 41 6.41 -16.68 5.51
CA GLN A 41 5.23 -15.87 5.86
C GLN A 41 4.17 -15.93 4.76
N ILE A 42 4.57 -15.82 3.49
CA ILE A 42 3.67 -15.97 2.33
C ILE A 42 3.06 -17.38 2.30
N SER A 43 3.86 -18.43 2.52
CA SER A 43 3.38 -19.81 2.57
C SER A 43 2.35 -20.03 3.69
N ASN A 44 2.59 -19.46 4.87
CA ASN A 44 1.66 -19.50 6.00
C ASN A 44 0.36 -18.75 5.68
N ALA A 45 0.46 -17.57 5.00
CA ALA A 45 -0.71 -16.83 4.57
C ALA A 45 -1.54 -17.60 3.53
N LEU A 46 -0.90 -18.26 2.56
CA LEU A 46 -1.59 -19.12 1.60
C LEU A 46 -2.31 -20.29 2.27
N THR A 47 -1.65 -20.94 3.25
CA THR A 47 -2.25 -22.04 4.02
C THR A 47 -3.48 -21.54 4.79
N LEU A 48 -3.39 -20.38 5.42
CA LEU A 48 -4.50 -19.77 6.15
C LEU A 48 -5.66 -19.39 5.21
N LEU A 49 -5.36 -18.75 4.07
CA LEU A 49 -6.36 -18.40 3.05
C LEU A 49 -7.09 -19.65 2.55
N HIS A 50 -6.34 -20.72 2.26
CA HIS A 50 -6.94 -21.98 1.81
C HIS A 50 -7.80 -22.63 2.90
N HIS A 51 -7.36 -22.57 4.17
CA HIS A 51 -8.13 -23.10 5.29
C HIS A 51 -9.50 -22.41 5.45
N HIS A 52 -9.54 -21.08 5.37
CA HIS A 52 -10.79 -20.32 5.55
C HIS A 52 -11.68 -20.26 4.32
N LEU A 53 -11.09 -20.29 3.13
CA LEU A 53 -11.80 -20.04 1.88
C LEU A 53 -12.09 -21.33 1.08
N GLY A 54 -11.26 -22.38 1.23
CA GLY A 54 -11.44 -23.66 0.55
C GLY A 54 -11.65 -23.49 -0.96
N ASP A 55 -12.71 -24.12 -1.49
CA ASP A 55 -13.08 -24.05 -2.91
C ASP A 55 -13.57 -22.67 -3.37
N ASN A 56 -13.89 -21.77 -2.44
CA ASN A 56 -14.21 -20.38 -2.75
C ASN A 56 -12.99 -19.57 -3.19
N LEU A 57 -11.76 -20.00 -2.82
CA LEU A 57 -10.53 -19.35 -3.23
C LEU A 57 -10.25 -19.59 -4.70
N LEU A 58 -10.20 -18.51 -5.49
CA LEU A 58 -9.96 -18.58 -6.93
C LEU A 58 -8.50 -18.28 -7.30
N ALA A 59 -7.92 -17.23 -6.73
CA ALA A 59 -6.55 -16.82 -7.01
C ALA A 59 -5.95 -16.04 -5.84
N VAL A 60 -4.60 -16.08 -5.74
CA VAL A 60 -3.80 -15.22 -4.87
C VAL A 60 -2.63 -14.67 -5.66
N HIS A 61 -2.45 -13.36 -5.62
CA HIS A 61 -1.36 -12.68 -6.29
C HIS A 61 -0.52 -11.89 -5.29
N LEU A 62 0.80 -12.02 -5.37
CA LEU A 62 1.75 -11.13 -4.71
C LEU A 62 1.96 -9.93 -5.62
N PHE A 63 1.84 -8.72 -5.07
CA PHE A 63 2.04 -7.48 -5.83
C PHE A 63 2.82 -6.43 -5.00
N GLY A 64 2.80 -5.18 -5.39
CA GLY A 64 3.43 -4.09 -4.64
C GLY A 64 4.96 -4.12 -4.67
N SER A 65 5.58 -3.67 -3.57
CA SER A 65 7.04 -3.51 -3.49
C SER A 65 7.81 -4.83 -3.54
N ALA A 66 7.20 -5.94 -3.14
CA ALA A 66 7.82 -7.26 -3.21
C ALA A 66 8.17 -7.71 -4.64
N VAL A 67 7.40 -7.23 -5.63
CA VAL A 67 7.57 -7.55 -7.05
C VAL A 67 8.10 -6.38 -7.88
N SER A 68 8.01 -5.15 -7.36
CA SER A 68 8.42 -3.91 -8.06
C SER A 68 9.38 -3.10 -7.20
N GLY A 69 10.66 -3.07 -7.53
CA GLY A 69 11.69 -2.30 -6.83
C GLY A 69 12.25 -2.92 -5.55
N GLY A 70 11.74 -4.09 -5.13
CA GLY A 70 12.17 -4.83 -3.93
C GLY A 70 11.64 -4.25 -2.61
N LEU A 71 11.50 -5.12 -1.59
CA LEU A 71 11.03 -4.74 -0.26
C LEU A 71 12.01 -3.78 0.42
N LYS A 72 11.50 -2.66 0.88
CA LYS A 72 12.21 -1.71 1.75
C LYS A 72 12.01 -2.12 3.23
N PRO A 73 12.74 -1.53 4.19
CA PRO A 73 12.63 -1.91 5.60
C PRO A 73 11.20 -1.90 6.16
N ALA A 74 10.42 -0.91 5.82
CA ALA A 74 9.04 -0.73 6.27
C ALA A 74 7.98 -1.21 5.25
N SER A 75 8.38 -1.92 4.18
CA SER A 75 7.42 -2.40 3.18
C SER A 75 6.58 -3.55 3.72
N ASP A 76 5.30 -3.50 3.39
CA ASP A 76 4.33 -4.57 3.62
C ASP A 76 4.52 -5.71 2.60
N ILE A 77 3.93 -6.85 2.87
CA ILE A 77 3.70 -7.91 1.89
C ILE A 77 2.26 -7.75 1.40
N ASP A 78 2.12 -7.38 0.12
CA ASP A 78 0.83 -7.06 -0.49
C ASP A 78 0.26 -8.30 -1.18
N LEU A 79 -0.92 -8.78 -0.74
CA LEU A 79 -1.63 -9.91 -1.32
C LEU A 79 -2.99 -9.49 -1.87
N LEU A 80 -3.23 -9.76 -3.15
CA LEU A 80 -4.54 -9.66 -3.78
C LEU A 80 -5.18 -11.04 -3.83
N VAL A 81 -6.26 -11.22 -3.10
CA VAL A 81 -7.01 -12.48 -2.99
C VAL A 81 -8.31 -12.35 -3.77
N THR A 82 -8.60 -13.34 -4.61
CA THR A 82 -9.84 -13.39 -5.38
C THR A 82 -10.63 -14.62 -4.97
N VAL A 83 -11.92 -14.41 -4.67
CA VAL A 83 -12.88 -15.46 -4.36
C VAL A 83 -14.01 -15.50 -5.38
N ARG A 84 -14.74 -16.63 -5.41
CA ARG A 84 -15.88 -16.83 -6.31
C ARG A 84 -17.14 -16.15 -5.81
N THR A 85 -17.38 -16.19 -4.49
CA THR A 85 -18.59 -15.68 -3.86
C THR A 85 -18.26 -14.84 -2.63
N PRO A 86 -19.15 -13.91 -2.21
CA PRO A 86 -18.96 -13.11 -1.02
C PRO A 86 -18.73 -13.95 0.25
N LEU A 87 -18.01 -13.40 1.21
CA LEU A 87 -17.75 -14.04 2.48
C LEU A 87 -18.93 -13.86 3.43
N SER A 88 -19.25 -14.91 4.22
CA SER A 88 -20.08 -14.72 5.40
C SER A 88 -19.32 -13.90 6.46
N ASP A 89 -20.05 -13.22 7.34
CA ASP A 89 -19.45 -12.44 8.44
C ASP A 89 -18.59 -13.31 9.36
N SER A 90 -18.97 -14.58 9.57
CA SER A 90 -18.21 -15.51 10.37
C SER A 90 -16.84 -15.86 9.75
N ILE A 91 -16.80 -16.10 8.44
CA ILE A 91 -15.55 -16.37 7.71
C ILE A 91 -14.70 -15.11 7.67
N ARG A 92 -15.29 -13.95 7.35
CA ARG A 92 -14.60 -12.64 7.36
C ARG A 92 -13.91 -12.41 8.69
N LYS A 93 -14.64 -12.52 9.80
CA LYS A 93 -14.14 -12.31 11.15
C LYS A 93 -13.03 -13.29 11.51
N ALA A 94 -13.21 -14.58 11.23
CA ALA A 94 -12.22 -15.61 11.53
C ALA A 94 -10.93 -15.39 10.74
N LEU A 95 -11.02 -15.13 9.42
CA LEU A 95 -9.89 -14.86 8.55
C LEU A 95 -9.10 -13.65 9.03
N MET A 96 -9.76 -12.51 9.28
CA MET A 96 -9.08 -11.29 9.73
C MET A 96 -8.41 -11.47 11.09
N THR A 97 -9.05 -12.19 12.03
CA THR A 97 -8.47 -12.51 13.34
C THR A 97 -7.20 -13.34 13.22
N ASP A 98 -7.17 -14.30 12.31
CA ASP A 98 -6.01 -15.17 12.14
C ASP A 98 -4.89 -14.48 11.34
N LEU A 99 -5.22 -13.59 10.39
CA LEU A 99 -4.24 -12.75 9.70
C LEU A 99 -3.45 -11.85 10.67
N LEU A 100 -4.07 -11.38 11.77
CA LEU A 100 -3.37 -10.60 12.81
C LEU A 100 -2.18 -11.36 13.43
N ARG A 101 -2.22 -12.70 13.44
CA ARG A 101 -1.14 -13.54 13.97
C ARG A 101 0.01 -13.73 12.98
N LEU A 102 -0.25 -13.50 11.70
CA LEU A 102 0.73 -13.59 10.61
C LEU A 102 1.31 -12.24 10.20
N SER A 103 0.93 -11.16 10.86
CA SER A 103 1.32 -9.79 10.55
C SER A 103 1.88 -9.09 11.76
N ALA A 104 2.82 -8.17 11.58
CA ALA A 104 3.39 -7.38 12.67
C ALA A 104 3.83 -5.99 12.20
N TRP A 105 3.45 -4.97 12.97
CA TRP A 105 3.99 -3.61 12.86
C TRP A 105 4.48 -3.13 14.23
N PRO A 106 5.71 -2.60 14.34
CA PRO A 106 6.76 -2.61 13.30
C PRO A 106 7.18 -4.02 12.88
N ALA A 107 7.78 -4.17 11.69
CA ALA A 107 8.31 -5.44 11.21
C ALA A 107 9.27 -6.04 12.24
N THR A 108 9.14 -7.35 12.46
CA THR A 108 10.01 -8.13 13.36
C THR A 108 11.08 -8.90 12.58
N ALA A 109 11.90 -9.70 13.28
CA ALA A 109 12.85 -10.60 12.63
C ALA A 109 12.18 -11.68 11.76
N HIS A 110 10.89 -11.98 12.00
CA HIS A 110 10.18 -13.11 11.39
C HIS A 110 8.92 -12.70 10.62
N LEU A 111 8.30 -11.56 10.99
CA LEU A 111 7.06 -11.09 10.41
C LEU A 111 7.20 -9.66 9.91
N ARG A 112 6.66 -9.41 8.73
CA ARG A 112 6.40 -8.10 8.16
C ARG A 112 4.92 -7.76 8.28
N PRO A 113 4.55 -6.49 8.15
CA PRO A 113 3.16 -6.16 7.93
C PRO A 113 2.63 -6.87 6.69
N LEU A 114 1.39 -7.37 6.79
CA LEU A 114 0.63 -7.87 5.65
C LEU A 114 -0.41 -6.83 5.26
N GLU A 115 -0.56 -6.63 3.96
CA GLU A 115 -1.73 -6.01 3.38
C GLU A 115 -2.45 -7.04 2.53
N VAL A 116 -3.72 -7.35 2.87
CA VAL A 116 -4.53 -8.32 2.13
C VAL A 116 -5.80 -7.63 1.64
N THR A 117 -5.89 -7.47 0.33
CA THR A 117 -7.11 -7.01 -0.34
C THR A 117 -7.82 -8.20 -0.95
N LEU A 118 -9.07 -8.45 -0.54
CA LEU A 118 -9.88 -9.53 -1.08
C LEU A 118 -11.06 -8.97 -1.87
N LEU A 119 -11.31 -9.56 -3.02
CA LEU A 119 -12.42 -9.21 -3.89
C LEU A 119 -13.14 -10.45 -4.40
N VAL A 120 -14.41 -10.27 -4.73
CA VAL A 120 -15.23 -11.28 -5.42
C VAL A 120 -15.03 -11.09 -6.92
N HIS A 121 -14.68 -12.16 -7.64
CA HIS A 121 -14.40 -12.11 -9.08
C HIS A 121 -15.53 -11.43 -9.88
N ASP A 122 -16.76 -11.85 -9.69
CA ASP A 122 -17.90 -11.34 -10.43
C ASP A 122 -18.34 -9.92 -10.00
N ALA A 123 -17.82 -9.40 -8.89
CA ALA A 123 -18.02 -8.02 -8.48
C ALA A 123 -17.10 -7.02 -9.21
N VAL A 124 -16.03 -7.53 -9.86
CA VAL A 124 -15.04 -6.73 -10.60
C VAL A 124 -14.96 -7.13 -12.08
N ARG A 125 -15.71 -8.13 -12.50
CA ARG A 125 -15.81 -8.58 -13.89
C ARG A 125 -17.27 -8.88 -14.26
N PRO A 126 -17.86 -8.15 -15.25
CA PRO A 126 -17.22 -7.09 -16.03
C PRO A 126 -16.84 -5.88 -15.20
N TRP A 127 -15.81 -5.16 -15.64
CA TRP A 127 -15.34 -3.96 -14.95
C TRP A 127 -16.44 -2.91 -14.79
N ARG A 128 -16.52 -2.33 -13.57
CA ARG A 128 -17.40 -1.20 -13.24
C ARG A 128 -16.74 -0.29 -12.22
N TYR A 129 -16.73 0.98 -12.47
CA TYR A 129 -16.27 1.98 -11.50
C TYR A 129 -17.43 2.40 -10.57
N ARG A 130 -17.28 2.47 -9.25
CA ARG A 130 -16.23 2.03 -8.35
C ARG A 130 -16.41 0.54 -8.04
N PRO A 131 -15.36 -0.28 -8.17
CA PRO A 131 -15.46 -1.71 -7.89
C PRO A 131 -15.65 -1.98 -6.40
N MET A 132 -16.20 -3.16 -6.09
CA MET A 132 -16.44 -3.57 -4.71
C MET A 132 -15.24 -4.30 -4.14
N ARG A 133 -14.74 -3.84 -3.00
CA ARG A 133 -13.80 -4.55 -2.16
C ARG A 133 -14.58 -5.39 -1.16
N GLU A 134 -14.30 -6.69 -1.13
CA GLU A 134 -14.96 -7.61 -0.22
C GLU A 134 -14.38 -7.55 1.19
N LEU A 135 -13.04 -7.43 1.31
CA LEU A 135 -12.33 -7.36 2.58
C LEU A 135 -11.01 -6.60 2.40
N GLN A 136 -10.62 -5.83 3.41
CA GLN A 136 -9.29 -5.25 3.57
C GLN A 136 -8.72 -5.65 4.91
N PHE A 137 -7.49 -6.16 4.90
CA PHE A 137 -6.67 -6.37 6.09
C PHE A 137 -5.38 -5.55 5.96
N GLY A 138 -4.99 -4.88 7.04
CA GLY A 138 -3.73 -4.17 7.16
C GLY A 138 -3.47 -3.80 8.62
N GLU A 139 -2.22 -3.46 8.95
CA GLU A 139 -1.83 -3.13 10.33
C GLU A 139 -2.53 -1.88 10.88
N TRP A 140 -2.94 -0.95 10.04
CA TRP A 140 -3.73 0.22 10.45
C TRP A 140 -5.13 -0.13 10.98
N LEU A 141 -5.62 -1.34 10.72
CA LEU A 141 -6.89 -1.86 11.22
C LEU A 141 -6.73 -2.68 12.51
N ARG A 142 -5.50 -2.87 13.02
CA ARG A 142 -5.21 -3.80 14.11
C ARG A 142 -6.08 -3.55 15.35
N ASP A 143 -6.16 -2.30 15.80
CA ASP A 143 -6.92 -1.95 17.00
C ASP A 143 -8.43 -2.16 16.82
N GLU A 144 -8.96 -1.84 15.63
CA GLU A 144 -10.35 -2.08 15.27
C GLU A 144 -10.67 -3.59 15.26
N LEU A 145 -9.79 -4.37 14.62
CA LEU A 145 -9.94 -5.82 14.54
C LEU A 145 -9.84 -6.49 15.91
N GLN A 146 -8.91 -6.05 16.77
CA GLN A 146 -8.79 -6.53 18.15
C GLN A 146 -10.02 -6.16 19.00
N ALA A 147 -10.62 -5.01 18.74
CA ALA A 147 -11.88 -4.60 19.35
C ALA A 147 -13.12 -5.29 18.75
N GLY A 148 -12.93 -6.21 17.80
CA GLY A 148 -14.01 -6.96 17.15
C GLY A 148 -14.81 -6.18 16.11
N ARG A 149 -14.28 -5.05 15.63
CA ARG A 149 -14.89 -4.23 14.56
C ARG A 149 -14.27 -4.60 13.22
N PHE A 150 -15.11 -5.01 12.28
CA PHE A 150 -14.73 -5.48 10.96
C PHE A 150 -15.46 -4.66 9.90
N GLU A 151 -14.71 -4.18 8.91
CA GLU A 151 -15.32 -3.44 7.78
C GLU A 151 -16.17 -4.39 6.93
N PRO A 152 -17.37 -3.96 6.51
CA PRO A 152 -18.15 -4.68 5.52
C PRO A 152 -17.54 -4.54 4.13
N ALA A 153 -18.06 -5.31 3.16
CA ALA A 153 -17.78 -5.08 1.76
C ALA A 153 -18.21 -3.66 1.36
N MET A 154 -17.38 -2.96 0.59
CA MET A 154 -17.61 -1.57 0.24
C MET A 154 -17.02 -1.20 -1.12
N ALA A 155 -17.59 -0.18 -1.77
CA ALA A 155 -17.04 0.38 -2.98
C ALA A 155 -15.68 1.04 -2.69
N ASP A 156 -14.69 0.75 -3.53
CA ASP A 156 -13.32 1.18 -3.34
C ASP A 156 -12.66 1.61 -4.65
N HIS A 157 -12.43 2.91 -4.81
CA HIS A 157 -11.79 3.46 -6.00
C HIS A 157 -10.33 3.03 -6.15
N ASP A 158 -9.61 2.77 -5.03
CA ASP A 158 -8.20 2.34 -5.06
C ASP A 158 -8.02 0.98 -5.75
N LEU A 159 -9.08 0.17 -5.85
CA LEU A 159 -9.02 -1.07 -6.63
C LEU A 159 -8.73 -0.84 -8.12
N ALA A 160 -9.08 0.31 -8.69
CA ALA A 160 -8.70 0.64 -10.07
C ALA A 160 -7.17 0.71 -10.21
N ILE A 161 -6.51 1.37 -9.26
CA ILE A 161 -5.05 1.49 -9.23
C ILE A 161 -4.41 0.14 -8.92
N LEU A 162 -4.95 -0.59 -7.92
CA LEU A 162 -4.44 -1.89 -7.50
C LEU A 162 -4.52 -2.92 -8.62
N LEU A 163 -5.68 -3.06 -9.28
CA LEU A 163 -5.88 -4.02 -10.36
C LEU A 163 -5.02 -3.70 -11.58
N SER A 164 -4.84 -2.41 -11.90
CA SER A 164 -3.92 -2.00 -12.97
C SER A 164 -2.48 -2.43 -12.68
N LYS A 165 -2.01 -2.23 -11.45
CA LYS A 165 -0.68 -2.68 -10.99
C LYS A 165 -0.56 -4.20 -10.99
N ALA A 166 -1.55 -4.91 -10.47
CA ALA A 166 -1.55 -6.36 -10.40
C ALA A 166 -1.49 -6.99 -11.79
N ARG A 167 -2.25 -6.47 -12.75
CA ARG A 167 -2.22 -6.92 -14.14
C ARG A 167 -0.85 -6.78 -14.81
N GLN A 168 -0.08 -5.73 -14.44
CA GLN A 168 1.22 -5.44 -15.04
C GLN A 168 2.36 -6.23 -14.39
N HIS A 169 2.34 -6.41 -13.08
CA HIS A 169 3.54 -6.81 -12.34
C HIS A 169 3.31 -7.91 -11.29
N ALA A 170 2.06 -8.36 -11.03
CA ALA A 170 1.84 -9.35 -9.97
C ALA A 170 2.41 -10.73 -10.32
N ILE A 171 2.84 -11.43 -9.27
CA ILE A 171 3.23 -12.84 -9.34
C ILE A 171 2.05 -13.69 -8.86
N SER A 172 1.59 -14.63 -9.68
CA SER A 172 0.55 -15.59 -9.28
C SER A 172 1.14 -16.58 -8.29
N LEU A 173 0.61 -16.58 -7.07
CA LEU A 173 0.91 -17.57 -6.05
C LEU A 173 -0.06 -18.76 -6.12
N LEU A 174 -1.28 -18.48 -6.57
CA LEU A 174 -2.34 -19.46 -6.81
C LEU A 174 -3.24 -18.92 -7.93
N GLY A 175 -3.74 -19.81 -8.79
CA GLY A 175 -4.67 -19.48 -9.87
C GLY A 175 -4.03 -18.86 -11.09
N PRO A 176 -4.85 -18.35 -12.03
CA PRO A 176 -4.35 -17.77 -13.29
C PRO A 176 -3.65 -16.43 -13.06
N PRO A 177 -2.83 -15.96 -14.01
CA PRO A 177 -2.24 -14.62 -13.98
C PRO A 177 -3.30 -13.51 -13.85
N ALA A 178 -2.97 -12.44 -13.13
CA ALA A 178 -3.89 -11.33 -12.92
C ALA A 178 -4.36 -10.69 -14.25
N ALA A 179 -3.50 -10.68 -15.27
CA ALA A 179 -3.84 -10.16 -16.59
C ALA A 179 -4.90 -10.98 -17.33
N GLU A 180 -5.04 -12.26 -17.01
CA GLU A 180 -6.07 -13.16 -17.56
C GLU A 180 -7.36 -13.11 -16.73
N LEU A 181 -7.20 -12.92 -15.41
CA LEU A 181 -8.31 -12.94 -14.46
C LEU A 181 -9.13 -11.65 -14.49
N PHE A 182 -8.47 -10.49 -14.63
CA PHE A 182 -9.11 -9.18 -14.58
C PHE A 182 -9.08 -8.47 -15.94
N GLU A 183 -10.14 -7.71 -16.23
CA GLU A 183 -10.18 -6.83 -17.38
C GLU A 183 -9.24 -5.61 -17.20
N PRO A 184 -8.76 -4.99 -18.30
CA PRO A 184 -8.07 -3.71 -18.21
C PRO A 184 -8.98 -2.65 -17.59
N VAL A 185 -8.44 -1.87 -16.65
CA VAL A 185 -9.14 -0.70 -16.13
C VAL A 185 -9.13 0.40 -17.20
N PRO A 186 -10.28 0.97 -17.56
CA PRO A 186 -10.34 2.10 -18.49
C PRO A 186 -9.51 3.29 -17.96
N GLU A 187 -8.83 3.99 -18.87
CA GLU A 187 -7.99 5.13 -18.53
C GLU A 187 -8.76 6.22 -17.76
N ALA A 188 -9.99 6.51 -18.17
CA ALA A 188 -10.84 7.46 -17.48
C ALA A 188 -11.11 7.08 -16.03
N ASP A 189 -11.34 5.79 -15.74
CA ASP A 189 -11.58 5.30 -14.39
C ASP A 189 -10.29 5.30 -13.55
N MET A 190 -9.14 5.03 -14.19
CA MET A 190 -7.84 5.17 -13.54
C MET A 190 -7.57 6.63 -13.12
N ILE A 191 -7.83 7.58 -14.02
CA ILE A 191 -7.72 9.02 -13.74
C ILE A 191 -8.66 9.42 -12.61
N HIS A 192 -9.93 8.98 -12.64
CA HIS A 192 -10.89 9.24 -11.57
C HIS A 192 -10.40 8.70 -10.21
N ALA A 193 -9.89 7.45 -10.19
CA ALA A 193 -9.37 6.84 -8.96
C ALA A 193 -8.20 7.62 -8.37
N LEU A 194 -7.25 8.05 -9.20
CA LEU A 194 -6.10 8.85 -8.77
C LEU A 194 -6.52 10.19 -8.17
N HIS A 195 -7.53 10.84 -8.76
CA HIS A 195 -8.10 12.09 -8.22
C HIS A 195 -8.88 11.86 -6.93
N ASP A 196 -9.70 10.80 -6.86
CA ASP A 196 -10.45 10.44 -5.66
C ASP A 196 -9.48 10.13 -4.50
N THR A 197 -8.37 9.44 -4.78
CA THR A 197 -7.31 9.19 -3.77
C THR A 197 -6.67 10.50 -3.30
N ALA A 198 -6.25 11.39 -4.22
CA ALA A 198 -5.64 12.67 -3.84
C ALA A 198 -6.62 13.58 -3.07
N ALA A 199 -7.91 13.47 -3.33
CA ALA A 199 -8.96 14.25 -2.68
C ALA A 199 -9.23 13.85 -1.22
N GLN A 200 -8.70 12.73 -0.74
CA GLN A 200 -8.89 12.28 0.64
C GLN A 200 -8.12 13.14 1.66
N TRP A 201 -7.02 13.76 1.26
CA TRP A 201 -6.11 14.49 2.16
C TRP A 201 -6.41 16.00 2.16
N ASN A 202 -7.40 16.43 2.95
CA ASN A 202 -7.90 17.81 2.99
C ASN A 202 -7.34 18.62 4.18
N GLY A 203 -7.01 17.94 5.27
CA GLY A 203 -6.54 18.56 6.50
C GLY A 203 -5.59 17.67 7.29
N PRO A 204 -4.94 18.21 8.34
CA PRO A 204 -3.96 17.47 9.14
C PRO A 204 -4.46 16.12 9.69
N ASP A 205 -5.74 16.03 10.03
CA ASP A 205 -6.33 14.79 10.55
C ASP A 205 -6.37 13.66 9.50
N ASP A 206 -6.32 14.01 8.20
CA ASP A 206 -6.41 13.04 7.12
C ASP A 206 -5.06 12.33 6.83
N TRP A 207 -3.95 12.87 7.32
CA TRP A 207 -2.60 12.28 7.14
C TRP A 207 -1.85 12.05 8.44
N LEU A 208 -2.49 12.29 9.59
CA LEU A 208 -1.86 12.10 10.90
C LEU A 208 -1.43 10.65 11.12
N GLY A 209 -0.13 10.44 11.31
CA GLY A 209 0.48 9.13 11.51
C GLY A 209 0.82 8.38 10.22
N ASP A 210 0.52 8.96 9.03
CA ASP A 210 0.80 8.37 7.72
C ASP A 210 1.50 9.36 6.76
N GLU A 211 2.15 10.39 7.31
CA GLU A 211 2.69 11.54 6.60
C GLU A 211 3.61 11.12 5.45
N CYS A 212 4.52 10.20 5.72
CA CYS A 212 5.47 9.71 4.73
C CYS A 212 4.78 9.03 3.54
N ASN A 213 3.80 8.17 3.81
CA ASN A 213 3.06 7.47 2.77
C ASN A 213 2.22 8.43 1.92
N VAL A 214 1.57 9.43 2.54
CA VAL A 214 0.77 10.44 1.85
C VAL A 214 1.64 11.26 0.89
N VAL A 215 2.81 11.72 1.33
CA VAL A 215 3.76 12.46 0.50
C VAL A 215 4.18 11.63 -0.72
N LEU A 216 4.54 10.36 -0.50
CA LEU A 216 4.96 9.46 -1.58
C LEU A 216 3.80 9.00 -2.47
N ALA A 217 2.59 8.89 -1.92
CA ALA A 217 1.39 8.60 -2.72
C ALA A 217 1.08 9.76 -3.68
N LEU A 218 1.14 11.01 -3.20
CA LEU A 218 0.96 12.19 -4.06
C LEU A 218 2.02 12.27 -5.16
N ALA A 219 3.28 11.94 -4.87
CA ALA A 219 4.33 11.88 -5.89
C ALA A 219 4.00 10.83 -6.97
N ARG A 220 3.51 9.65 -6.58
CA ARG A 220 3.10 8.59 -7.52
C ARG A 220 1.89 8.99 -8.35
N ILE A 221 0.86 9.58 -7.72
CA ILE A 221 -0.33 10.07 -8.40
C ILE A 221 0.06 11.10 -9.46
N TRP A 222 0.90 12.05 -9.08
CA TRP A 222 1.35 13.09 -10.01
C TRP A 222 2.13 12.51 -11.20
N LEU A 223 3.10 11.62 -10.93
CA LEU A 223 3.82 10.94 -12.00
C LEU A 223 2.86 10.18 -12.92
N THR A 224 1.97 9.36 -12.36
CA THR A 224 1.05 8.54 -13.16
C THR A 224 0.13 9.39 -14.03
N LEU A 225 -0.44 10.49 -13.51
CA LEU A 225 -1.27 11.41 -14.28
C LEU A 225 -0.49 12.14 -15.38
N SER A 226 0.81 12.37 -15.17
CA SER A 226 1.67 13.07 -16.13
C SER A 226 2.21 12.18 -17.24
N SER A 227 2.46 10.90 -16.97
CA SER A 227 3.16 9.98 -17.88
C SER A 227 2.35 8.73 -18.28
N GLY A 228 1.28 8.41 -17.55
CA GLY A 228 0.55 7.14 -17.66
C GLY A 228 1.26 5.96 -16.97
N GLU A 229 2.47 6.15 -16.42
CA GLU A 229 3.27 5.08 -15.83
C GLU A 229 2.96 4.91 -14.33
N ILE A 230 2.89 3.65 -13.89
CA ILE A 230 2.77 3.32 -12.47
C ILE A 230 4.16 2.92 -11.95
N ALA A 231 4.80 3.82 -11.19
CA ALA A 231 6.16 3.62 -10.68
C ALA A 231 6.21 3.25 -9.19
N ALA A 232 7.38 2.79 -8.73
CA ALA A 232 7.69 2.61 -7.31
C ALA A 232 7.75 3.97 -6.60
N LYS A 233 7.58 3.98 -5.26
CA LYS A 233 7.53 5.21 -4.45
C LYS A 233 8.80 6.06 -4.58
N ASP A 234 9.97 5.43 -4.55
CA ASP A 234 11.28 6.08 -4.69
C ASP A 234 11.48 6.66 -6.09
N VAL A 235 11.15 5.92 -7.14
CA VAL A 235 11.22 6.38 -8.53
C VAL A 235 10.31 7.59 -8.76
N ALA A 236 9.09 7.55 -8.24
CA ALA A 236 8.17 8.68 -8.34
C ALA A 236 8.66 9.92 -7.57
N ALA A 237 9.27 9.69 -6.39
CA ALA A 237 9.86 10.78 -5.62
C ALA A 237 11.04 11.42 -6.37
N ASP A 238 11.95 10.63 -6.94
CA ASP A 238 13.08 11.15 -7.73
C ASP A 238 12.60 11.95 -8.94
N TRP A 239 11.61 11.42 -9.69
CA TRP A 239 11.01 12.12 -10.82
C TRP A 239 10.40 13.47 -10.41
N LEU A 240 9.71 13.52 -9.27
CA LEU A 240 9.05 14.73 -8.80
C LEU A 240 10.06 15.75 -8.24
N LEU A 241 11.14 15.32 -7.57
CA LEU A 241 12.19 16.20 -7.04
C LEU A 241 12.82 17.10 -8.11
N GLU A 242 12.96 16.61 -9.34
CA GLU A 242 13.47 17.40 -10.46
C GLU A 242 12.52 18.55 -10.87
N ARG A 243 11.23 18.43 -10.53
CA ARG A 243 10.13 19.30 -11.00
C ARG A 243 9.56 20.21 -9.92
N LEU A 244 9.86 19.88 -8.65
CA LEU A 244 9.37 20.67 -7.51
C LEU A 244 10.07 22.02 -7.36
N PRO A 245 9.35 23.05 -6.91
CA PRO A 245 9.95 24.26 -6.36
C PRO A 245 10.90 23.93 -5.20
N PRO A 246 12.00 24.71 -5.03
CA PRO A 246 13.02 24.40 -4.01
C PRO A 246 12.48 24.26 -2.59
N GLU A 247 11.46 25.02 -2.22
CA GLU A 247 10.85 25.02 -0.88
C GLU A 247 10.15 23.70 -0.52
N HIS A 248 9.74 22.89 -1.50
CA HIS A 248 9.07 21.60 -1.29
C HIS A 248 10.00 20.39 -1.34
N ARG A 249 11.19 20.55 -1.94
CA ARG A 249 12.14 19.43 -2.13
C ARG A 249 12.60 18.77 -0.83
N PRO A 250 13.00 19.53 0.23
CA PRO A 250 13.51 18.89 1.46
C PRO A 250 12.52 17.95 2.13
N LEU A 251 11.21 18.21 2.00
CA LEU A 251 10.18 17.34 2.57
C LEU A 251 10.08 16.01 1.79
N LEU A 252 10.05 16.08 0.46
CA LEU A 252 9.98 14.90 -0.40
C LEU A 252 11.27 14.06 -0.33
N GLU A 253 12.45 14.70 -0.26
CA GLU A 253 13.72 14.03 -0.02
C GLU A 253 13.69 13.25 1.29
N THR A 254 13.21 13.87 2.39
CA THR A 254 13.06 13.18 3.67
C THR A 254 12.12 11.98 3.55
N ALA A 255 10.95 12.13 2.93
CA ALA A 255 9.99 11.04 2.76
C ALA A 255 10.58 9.87 1.94
N ARG A 256 11.31 10.16 0.86
CA ARG A 256 12.03 9.16 0.05
C ARG A 256 13.09 8.44 0.88
N ASP A 257 13.91 9.17 1.61
CA ASP A 257 15.02 8.62 2.38
C ASP A 257 14.51 7.78 3.57
N VAL A 258 13.39 8.19 4.20
CA VAL A 258 12.66 7.38 5.19
C VAL A 258 12.19 6.07 4.58
N TYR A 259 11.55 6.12 3.41
CA TYR A 259 11.10 4.93 2.70
C TYR A 259 12.24 3.98 2.35
N LEU A 260 13.39 4.51 1.96
CA LEU A 260 14.61 3.74 1.66
C LEU A 260 15.33 3.23 2.94
N GLY A 261 14.90 3.66 4.13
CA GLY A 261 15.54 3.32 5.40
C GLY A 261 16.85 4.06 5.65
N GLN A 262 17.07 5.19 4.99
CA GLN A 262 18.28 6.02 5.06
C GLN A 262 18.13 7.20 6.02
N ALA A 263 16.90 7.56 6.39
CA ALA A 263 16.59 8.63 7.31
C ALA A 263 15.56 8.19 8.37
N ARG A 264 15.49 8.95 9.47
CA ARG A 264 14.44 8.80 10.47
C ARG A 264 13.22 9.63 10.03
N ASP A 265 12.03 9.10 10.24
CA ASP A 265 10.80 9.84 10.02
C ASP A 265 10.62 10.93 11.07
N ASP A 266 10.62 12.18 10.61
CA ASP A 266 10.35 13.38 11.38
C ASP A 266 9.29 14.29 10.74
N LEU A 267 8.55 13.77 9.73
CA LEU A 267 7.58 14.54 8.95
C LEU A 267 6.46 15.10 9.81
N ALA A 268 5.99 14.34 10.81
CA ALA A 268 5.00 14.79 11.78
C ALA A 268 5.47 16.02 12.60
N GLN A 269 6.78 16.24 12.70
CA GLN A 269 7.37 17.39 13.41
C GLN A 269 7.46 18.64 12.53
N ARG A 270 7.07 18.56 11.26
CA ARG A 270 7.11 19.64 10.26
C ARG A 270 5.73 19.95 9.67
N PRO A 271 4.69 20.18 10.50
CA PRO A 271 3.30 20.24 10.03
C PRO A 271 3.04 21.34 9.00
N GLN A 272 3.71 22.50 9.09
CA GLN A 272 3.54 23.60 8.12
C GLN A 272 4.12 23.23 6.76
N ALA A 273 5.33 22.66 6.70
CA ALA A 273 5.96 22.23 5.47
C ALA A 273 5.17 21.08 4.82
N LEU A 274 4.67 20.15 5.62
CA LEU A 274 3.86 19.03 5.17
C LEU A 274 2.54 19.53 4.54
N ALA A 275 1.79 20.36 5.23
CA ALA A 275 0.54 20.94 4.72
C ALA A 275 0.78 21.78 3.44
N ALA A 276 1.89 22.54 3.38
CA ALA A 276 2.26 23.30 2.21
C ALA A 276 2.55 22.40 1.00
N PHE A 277 3.31 21.32 1.20
CA PHE A 277 3.60 20.32 0.16
C PHE A 277 2.34 19.62 -0.33
N ILE A 278 1.51 19.08 0.58
CA ILE A 278 0.26 18.36 0.24
C ILE A 278 -0.66 19.30 -0.54
N GLY A 279 -0.86 20.53 -0.05
CA GLY A 279 -1.69 21.53 -0.73
C GLY A 279 -1.15 21.90 -2.12
N TYR A 280 0.18 22.01 -2.27
CA TYR A 280 0.81 22.27 -3.57
C TYR A 280 0.61 21.09 -4.52
N ALA A 281 0.94 19.88 -4.10
CA ALA A 281 0.82 18.68 -4.94
C ALA A 281 -0.62 18.46 -5.41
N ARG A 282 -1.61 18.58 -4.51
CA ARG A 282 -3.03 18.45 -4.85
C ARG A 282 -3.48 19.48 -5.90
N ARG A 283 -3.04 20.73 -5.78
CA ARG A 283 -3.35 21.77 -6.81
C ARG A 283 -2.75 21.45 -8.17
N GLN A 284 -1.55 20.87 -8.22
CA GLN A 284 -0.95 20.44 -9.49
C GLN A 284 -1.68 19.24 -10.09
N ILE A 285 -2.05 18.26 -9.27
CA ILE A 285 -2.86 17.10 -9.67
C ILE A 285 -4.20 17.54 -10.26
N GLU A 286 -4.88 18.51 -9.63
CA GLU A 286 -6.16 19.04 -10.16
C GLU A 286 -6.00 19.81 -11.47
N ARG A 287 -4.88 20.51 -11.68
CA ARG A 287 -4.57 21.15 -12.99
C ARG A 287 -4.43 20.13 -14.10
N LEU A 288 -3.75 18.99 -13.85
CA LEU A 288 -3.62 17.92 -14.83
C LEU A 288 -4.99 17.34 -15.23
N ARG A 289 -5.95 17.27 -14.31
CA ARG A 289 -7.32 16.88 -14.61
C ARG A 289 -7.98 17.82 -15.61
N SER A 290 -7.86 19.12 -15.35
CA SER A 290 -8.47 20.15 -16.21
C SER A 290 -7.88 20.18 -17.61
N GLU A 291 -6.58 19.91 -17.74
CA GLU A 291 -5.88 19.83 -19.04
C GLU A 291 -6.27 18.59 -19.83
N SER A 292 -6.47 17.45 -19.16
CA SER A 292 -6.92 16.18 -19.79
C SER A 292 -8.37 16.25 -20.27
N ALA A 293 -9.23 16.96 -19.56
CA ALA A 293 -10.63 17.15 -19.95
C ALA A 293 -10.82 18.09 -21.15
N ASN A 294 -9.79 18.89 -21.50
CA ASN A 294 -9.82 19.83 -22.63
C ASN A 294 -9.14 19.27 -23.91
N ARG A 295 -8.66 18.05 -23.90
CA ARG A 295 -8.10 17.33 -25.07
C ARG A 295 -9.11 16.35 -25.66
#